data_385bb6104a0201b1945b243d7ac7a9bd
#
_entry.id   385bb6104a0201b1945b243d7ac7a9bd
#
_cell.length_a   1.000
_cell.length_b   1.000
_cell.length_c   1.000
_cell.angle_alpha   90.00
_cell.angle_beta   90.00
_cell.angle_gamma   90.00
#
_symmetry.space_group_name_H-M   'P 1'
#
loop_
_entity.id
_entity.type
_entity.pdbx_description
1 polymer ?
#
loop_
_entity_poly.entity_id
_entity_poly.type
_entity_poly.pdbx_seq_one_letter_code
_entity_poly.pdbx_strand_id
1 'polypeptide(L)'
;PPISTPFPYTTLFRSGDGSVGRPHIALAMVEAGYFKEPKEAFEEYLGNDGLAYYDRPKLNPIESVEMITRVGGVPVLAHPTFMNDMEGGIAELKKSGLLGMEVYYAQYDDDTVRHLARLAREYDLIPCGGSDYHGLGNAGEPLPGTLGPPEETIGLLEDAAAKARTK
;
A
#
# COMPACT_ATOMS: atom_id res chain seq x y z
N PRO A 1 -15.18 -19.62 -26.04
CA PRO A 1 -15.01 -18.51 -26.95
C PRO A 1 -13.63 -18.55 -27.60
N PRO A 2 -13.49 -18.19 -28.90
CA PRO A 2 -12.20 -18.26 -29.57
C PRO A 2 -11.20 -17.30 -28.93
N ILE A 3 -10.03 -17.84 -28.56
CA ILE A 3 -8.88 -17.15 -27.92
C ILE A 3 -8.19 -16.17 -28.91
N SER A 4 -8.88 -15.61 -29.87
CA SER A 4 -8.25 -14.87 -30.97
C SER A 4 -8.42 -13.35 -30.95
N THR A 5 -9.02 -12.79 -29.95
CA THR A 5 -9.00 -11.33 -29.76
C THR A 5 -8.03 -10.96 -28.62
N PRO A 6 -6.96 -10.23 -28.93
CA PRO A 6 -6.16 -9.62 -27.88
C PRO A 6 -7.09 -8.81 -26.98
N PHE A 7 -6.80 -8.78 -25.66
CA PHE A 7 -7.53 -7.98 -24.69
C PHE A 7 -7.93 -6.65 -25.30
N PRO A 8 -9.23 -6.33 -25.34
CA PRO A 8 -9.66 -5.11 -26.02
C PRO A 8 -8.98 -3.91 -25.38
N TYR A 9 -8.52 -2.99 -26.20
CA TYR A 9 -7.94 -1.71 -25.79
C TYR A 9 -8.80 -0.91 -24.79
N THR A 10 -10.04 -1.32 -24.59
CA THR A 10 -10.99 -0.79 -23.58
C THR A 10 -10.42 -0.79 -22.16
N THR A 11 -9.53 -1.73 -21.82
CA THR A 11 -8.85 -1.73 -20.51
C THR A 11 -7.96 -0.51 -20.32
N LEU A 12 -7.31 -0.03 -21.41
CA LEU A 12 -6.50 1.20 -21.39
C LEU A 12 -7.38 2.45 -21.24
N PHE A 13 -8.61 2.43 -21.76
CA PHE A 13 -9.54 3.57 -21.63
C PHE A 13 -10.18 3.70 -20.25
N ARG A 14 -10.20 2.65 -19.43
CA ARG A 14 -10.80 2.67 -18.10
C ARG A 14 -9.94 3.33 -17.04
N SER A 15 -8.63 3.30 -17.22
CA SER A 15 -7.72 4.00 -16.32
C SER A 15 -7.67 5.50 -16.59
N GLY A 16 -8.35 6.00 -17.63
CA GLY A 16 -8.19 7.37 -18.12
C GLY A 16 -6.73 7.67 -18.41
N ASP A 17 -6.24 8.81 -17.93
CA ASP A 17 -4.81 9.18 -18.02
C ASP A 17 -3.95 8.50 -16.93
N GLY A 18 -4.52 7.62 -16.12
CA GLY A 18 -3.85 6.91 -15.03
C GLY A 18 -3.14 5.63 -15.46
N SER A 19 -2.32 5.08 -14.55
CA SER A 19 -1.63 3.80 -14.77
C SER A 19 -2.61 2.62 -14.76
N VAL A 20 -2.46 1.72 -15.72
CA VAL A 20 -3.19 0.45 -15.74
C VAL A 20 -2.56 -0.52 -14.73
N GLY A 21 -3.32 -0.95 -13.74
CA GLY A 21 -2.92 -1.94 -12.75
C GLY A 21 -3.69 -3.25 -12.86
N ARG A 22 -3.28 -4.26 -12.09
CA ARG A 22 -3.95 -5.56 -12.03
C ARG A 22 -5.48 -5.49 -11.78
N PRO A 23 -6.01 -4.57 -10.93
CA PRO A 23 -7.46 -4.44 -10.77
C PRO A 23 -8.20 -4.11 -12.07
N HIS A 24 -7.63 -3.26 -12.92
CA HIS A 24 -8.22 -2.93 -14.22
C HIS A 24 -8.25 -4.14 -15.14
N ILE A 25 -7.22 -4.99 -15.09
CA ILE A 25 -7.16 -6.23 -15.87
C ILE A 25 -8.21 -7.21 -15.34
N ALA A 26 -8.34 -7.39 -14.03
CA ALA A 26 -9.35 -8.24 -13.41
C ALA A 26 -10.77 -7.84 -13.83
N LEU A 27 -11.09 -6.54 -13.78
CA LEU A 27 -12.37 -6.02 -14.23
C LEU A 27 -12.63 -6.30 -15.71
N ALA A 28 -11.62 -6.13 -16.58
CA ALA A 28 -11.74 -6.43 -17.99
C ALA A 28 -11.98 -7.93 -18.25
N MET A 29 -11.37 -8.81 -17.44
CA MET A 29 -11.60 -10.27 -17.51
C MET A 29 -13.04 -10.63 -17.11
N VAL A 30 -13.59 -9.98 -16.09
CA VAL A 30 -15.00 -10.16 -15.69
C VAL A 30 -15.94 -9.69 -16.79
N GLU A 31 -15.71 -8.52 -17.38
CA GLU A 31 -16.53 -8.01 -18.48
C GLU A 31 -16.47 -8.87 -19.75
N ALA A 32 -15.32 -9.46 -20.00
CA ALA A 32 -15.15 -10.43 -21.10
C ALA A 32 -15.80 -11.79 -20.80
N GLY A 33 -16.36 -11.99 -19.61
CA GLY A 33 -17.05 -13.20 -19.19
C GLY A 33 -16.14 -14.37 -18.81
N TYR A 34 -14.86 -14.13 -18.59
CA TYR A 34 -13.92 -15.18 -18.14
C TYR A 34 -14.12 -15.51 -16.66
N PHE A 35 -14.52 -14.54 -15.84
CA PHE A 35 -14.77 -14.68 -14.41
C PHE A 35 -16.07 -13.99 -14.03
N LYS A 36 -16.64 -14.36 -12.89
CA LYS A 36 -17.84 -13.71 -12.32
C LYS A 36 -17.47 -12.50 -11.49
N GLU A 37 -16.33 -12.57 -10.78
CA GLU A 37 -15.86 -11.53 -9.87
C GLU A 37 -14.36 -11.28 -10.05
N PRO A 38 -13.88 -10.05 -9.83
CA PRO A 38 -12.45 -9.72 -9.92
C PRO A 38 -11.57 -10.58 -9.01
N LYS A 39 -12.09 -11.00 -7.86
CA LYS A 39 -11.38 -11.85 -6.90
C LYS A 39 -10.94 -13.16 -7.52
N GLU A 40 -11.81 -13.82 -8.30
CA GLU A 40 -11.49 -15.08 -8.99
C GLU A 40 -10.31 -14.90 -9.99
N ALA A 41 -10.30 -13.76 -10.72
CA ALA A 41 -9.21 -13.43 -11.61
C ALA A 41 -7.88 -13.22 -10.86
N PHE A 42 -7.92 -12.66 -9.67
CA PHE A 42 -6.71 -12.52 -8.82
C PHE A 42 -6.24 -13.86 -8.28
N GLU A 43 -7.13 -14.72 -7.80
CA GLU A 43 -6.79 -16.03 -7.24
C GLU A 43 -6.16 -16.95 -8.29
N GLU A 44 -6.64 -16.91 -9.53
CA GLU A 44 -6.18 -17.83 -10.56
C GLU A 44 -5.03 -17.26 -11.42
N TYR A 45 -5.06 -15.96 -11.76
CA TYR A 45 -4.13 -15.41 -12.75
C TYR A 45 -3.25 -14.26 -12.24
N LEU A 46 -3.81 -13.29 -11.51
CA LEU A 46 -3.17 -11.99 -11.32
C LEU A 46 -2.51 -11.82 -9.94
N GLY A 47 -2.83 -12.72 -8.99
CA GLY A 47 -2.21 -12.74 -7.67
C GLY A 47 -0.73 -13.11 -7.71
N ASN A 48 -0.05 -13.03 -6.57
CA ASN A 48 1.40 -13.27 -6.50
C ASN A 48 1.80 -14.70 -6.91
N ASP A 49 0.88 -15.67 -6.77
CA ASP A 49 1.08 -17.07 -7.17
C ASP A 49 0.25 -17.42 -8.41
N GLY A 50 -0.36 -16.43 -9.07
CA GLY A 50 -1.24 -16.63 -10.23
C GLY A 50 -0.50 -17.00 -11.51
N LEU A 51 -1.19 -17.68 -12.41
CA LEU A 51 -0.62 -18.19 -13.68
C LEU A 51 -0.03 -17.10 -14.59
N ALA A 52 -0.53 -15.86 -14.50
CA ALA A 52 -0.03 -14.71 -15.26
C ALA A 52 0.85 -13.77 -14.40
N TYR A 53 1.27 -14.22 -13.23
CA TYR A 53 2.16 -13.42 -12.39
C TYR A 53 3.54 -13.32 -13.02
N TYR A 54 4.02 -12.11 -13.16
CA TYR A 54 5.39 -11.82 -13.55
C TYR A 54 6.07 -11.02 -12.44
N ASP A 55 7.15 -11.55 -11.88
CA ASP A 55 7.90 -10.87 -10.84
C ASP A 55 8.67 -9.70 -11.45
N ARG A 56 8.33 -8.50 -11.00
CA ARG A 56 9.03 -7.28 -11.41
C ARG A 56 10.18 -7.01 -10.47
N PRO A 57 11.30 -6.48 -10.95
CA PRO A 57 12.35 -5.98 -10.08
C PRO A 57 11.73 -5.02 -9.05
N LYS A 58 11.80 -5.38 -7.79
CA LYS A 58 11.34 -4.56 -6.67
C LYS A 58 12.57 -3.94 -6.01
N LEU A 59 12.45 -2.67 -5.64
CA LEU A 59 13.46 -2.08 -4.76
C LEU A 59 13.42 -2.83 -3.42
N ASN A 60 14.59 -3.05 -2.86
CA ASN A 60 14.73 -3.49 -1.49
C ASN A 60 14.09 -2.43 -0.57
N PRO A 61 13.42 -2.79 0.52
CA PRO A 61 12.82 -1.84 1.45
C PRO A 61 13.81 -0.78 1.97
N ILE A 62 15.04 -1.17 2.26
CA ILE A 62 16.11 -0.25 2.67
C ILE A 62 16.42 0.77 1.56
N GLU A 63 16.65 0.29 0.33
CA GLU A 63 16.88 1.15 -0.83
C GLU A 63 15.72 2.10 -1.09
N SER A 64 14.48 1.66 -0.84
CA SER A 64 13.30 2.49 -0.96
C SER A 64 13.28 3.62 0.06
N VAL A 65 13.59 3.34 1.33
CA VAL A 65 13.71 4.35 2.39
C VAL A 65 14.81 5.35 2.07
N GLU A 66 15.99 4.89 1.66
CA GLU A 66 17.11 5.73 1.28
C GLU A 66 16.81 6.62 0.06
N MET A 67 16.10 6.06 -0.94
CA MET A 67 15.68 6.82 -2.12
C MET A 67 14.70 7.93 -1.75
N ILE A 68 13.66 7.65 -0.96
CA ILE A 68 12.69 8.63 -0.50
C ILE A 68 13.40 9.73 0.30
N THR A 69 14.29 9.35 1.21
CA THR A 69 15.07 10.30 2.02
C THR A 69 15.96 11.19 1.15
N ARG A 70 16.63 10.62 0.15
CA ARG A 70 17.52 11.35 -0.76
C ARG A 70 16.83 12.44 -1.57
N VAL A 71 15.56 12.25 -1.91
CA VAL A 71 14.77 13.26 -2.64
C VAL A 71 14.01 14.21 -1.70
N GLY A 72 14.30 14.19 -0.41
CA GLY A 72 13.65 15.06 0.58
C GLY A 72 12.22 14.63 0.95
N GLY A 73 11.89 13.37 0.73
CA GLY A 73 10.62 12.77 1.16
C GLY A 73 10.64 12.26 2.59
N VAL A 74 9.47 11.94 3.12
CA VAL A 74 9.28 11.33 4.45
C VAL A 74 8.88 9.87 4.25
N PRO A 75 9.79 8.90 4.46
CA PRO A 75 9.46 7.49 4.31
C PRO A 75 8.59 7.00 5.47
N VAL A 76 7.46 6.39 5.12
CA VAL A 76 6.48 5.80 6.05
C VAL A 76 6.26 4.34 5.68
N LEU A 77 6.41 3.43 6.64
CA LEU A 77 6.14 2.00 6.46
C LEU A 77 4.64 1.73 6.53
N ALA A 78 4.07 1.24 5.43
CA ALA A 78 2.70 0.76 5.37
C ALA A 78 2.61 -0.72 5.77
N HIS A 79 1.48 -1.13 6.35
CA HIS A 79 1.12 -2.52 6.65
C HIS A 79 2.23 -3.33 7.37
N PRO A 80 2.82 -2.84 8.48
CA PRO A 80 3.95 -3.52 9.14
C PRO A 80 3.64 -4.95 9.58
N THR A 81 2.38 -5.26 9.84
CA THR A 81 1.93 -6.60 10.25
C THR A 81 2.11 -7.69 9.17
N PHE A 82 2.34 -7.30 7.92
CA PHE A 82 2.62 -8.25 6.84
C PHE A 82 4.09 -8.68 6.75
N MET A 83 4.94 -8.12 7.60
CA MET A 83 6.34 -8.51 7.68
C MET A 83 6.50 -9.78 8.53
N ASN A 84 7.31 -10.74 8.06
CA ASN A 84 7.61 -11.97 8.81
C ASN A 84 8.36 -11.69 10.13
N ASP A 85 9.30 -10.74 10.08
CA ASP A 85 10.02 -10.21 11.26
C ASP A 85 9.77 -8.71 11.34
N MET A 86 8.65 -8.36 11.97
CA MET A 86 8.21 -6.96 12.02
C MET A 86 9.15 -6.08 12.84
N GLU A 87 9.52 -6.50 14.04
CA GLU A 87 10.36 -5.68 14.92
C GLU A 87 11.79 -5.54 14.37
N GLY A 88 12.38 -6.62 13.89
CA GLY A 88 13.68 -6.57 13.23
C GLY A 88 13.69 -5.72 11.97
N GLY A 89 12.67 -5.86 11.14
CA GLY A 89 12.51 -5.06 9.93
C GLY A 89 12.32 -3.57 10.23
N ILE A 90 11.50 -3.20 11.22
CA ILE A 90 11.33 -1.81 11.66
C ILE A 90 12.68 -1.24 12.14
N ALA A 91 13.41 -2.00 12.95
CA ALA A 91 14.71 -1.58 13.46
C ALA A 91 15.73 -1.32 12.34
N GLU A 92 15.73 -2.16 11.32
CA GLU A 92 16.62 -2.03 10.16
C GLU A 92 16.22 -0.81 9.30
N LEU A 93 14.95 -0.65 8.99
CA LEU A 93 14.43 0.48 8.22
C LEU A 93 14.63 1.82 8.96
N LYS A 94 14.50 1.83 10.29
CA LYS A 94 14.81 3.03 11.10
C LYS A 94 16.26 3.47 10.94
N LYS A 95 17.22 2.54 10.93
CA LYS A 95 18.64 2.85 10.68
C LYS A 95 18.88 3.46 9.30
N SER A 96 18.06 3.08 8.31
CA SER A 96 18.12 3.58 6.94
C SER A 96 17.39 4.92 6.74
N GLY A 97 16.69 5.42 7.76
CA GLY A 97 16.04 6.73 7.72
C GLY A 97 14.52 6.71 7.71
N LEU A 98 13.88 5.58 8.07
CA LEU A 98 12.42 5.52 8.24
C LEU A 98 11.96 6.54 9.28
N LEU A 99 10.93 7.32 8.95
CA LEU A 99 10.41 8.40 9.80
C LEU A 99 9.02 8.14 10.36
N GLY A 100 8.22 7.31 9.72
CA GLY A 100 6.89 6.98 10.20
C GLY A 100 6.50 5.54 9.92
N MET A 101 5.42 5.09 10.54
CA MET A 101 4.81 3.78 10.27
C MET A 101 3.31 3.83 10.44
N GLU A 102 2.61 2.95 9.72
CA GLU A 102 1.18 2.81 9.87
C GLU A 102 0.85 2.08 11.17
N VAL A 103 0.07 2.75 12.00
CA VAL A 103 -0.42 2.28 13.30
C VAL A 103 -1.94 2.14 13.27
N TYR A 104 -2.61 3.09 12.62
CA TYR A 104 -4.07 3.18 12.57
C TYR A 104 -4.57 2.73 11.20
N TYR A 105 -4.92 1.47 11.10
CA TYR A 105 -5.42 0.85 9.87
C TYR A 105 -6.78 0.20 10.11
N ALA A 106 -7.69 0.31 9.15
CA ALA A 106 -9.08 -0.09 9.32
C ALA A 106 -9.29 -1.56 9.68
N GLN A 107 -8.35 -2.44 9.33
CA GLN A 107 -8.42 -3.86 9.61
C GLN A 107 -7.69 -4.27 10.89
N TYR A 108 -7.07 -3.33 11.61
CA TYR A 108 -6.39 -3.63 12.88
C TYR A 108 -7.37 -3.58 14.04
N ASP A 109 -7.28 -4.57 14.91
CA ASP A 109 -7.94 -4.55 16.20
C ASP A 109 -7.20 -3.64 17.21
N ASP A 110 -7.84 -3.38 18.33
CA ASP A 110 -7.29 -2.49 19.36
C ASP A 110 -5.97 -2.99 19.95
N ASP A 111 -5.76 -4.31 20.01
CA ASP A 111 -4.51 -4.90 20.53
C ASP A 111 -3.37 -4.65 19.55
N THR A 112 -3.61 -4.84 18.27
CA THR A 112 -2.66 -4.54 17.20
C THR A 112 -2.30 -3.05 17.19
N VAL A 113 -3.29 -2.16 17.26
CA VAL A 113 -3.06 -0.71 17.32
C VAL A 113 -2.20 -0.34 18.53
N ARG A 114 -2.51 -0.88 19.72
CA ARG A 114 -1.72 -0.63 20.94
C ARG A 114 -0.28 -1.11 20.80
N HIS A 115 -0.09 -2.30 20.22
CA HIS A 115 1.24 -2.86 19.99
C HIS A 115 2.05 -2.00 19.02
N LEU A 116 1.48 -1.63 17.87
CA LEU A 116 2.14 -0.80 16.87
C LEU A 116 2.43 0.62 17.40
N ALA A 117 1.50 1.21 18.18
CA ALA A 117 1.73 2.51 18.81
C ALA A 117 2.87 2.47 19.84
N ARG A 118 3.07 1.34 20.53
CA ARG A 118 4.24 1.13 21.40
C ARG A 118 5.52 1.08 20.59
N LEU A 119 5.55 0.29 19.51
CA LEU A 119 6.71 0.20 18.63
C LEU A 119 7.04 1.55 17.98
N ALA A 120 6.04 2.29 17.51
CA ALA A 120 6.26 3.62 16.95
C ALA A 120 6.98 4.53 17.96
N ARG A 121 6.58 4.52 19.23
CA ARG A 121 7.27 5.28 20.29
C ARG A 121 8.68 4.78 20.57
N GLU A 122 8.88 3.45 20.65
CA GLU A 122 10.20 2.84 20.91
C GLU A 122 11.22 3.18 19.82
N TYR A 123 10.79 3.23 18.57
CA TYR A 123 11.64 3.53 17.44
C TYR A 123 11.59 5.01 17.02
N ASP A 124 10.96 5.89 17.79
CA ASP A 124 10.79 7.32 17.45
C ASP A 124 10.28 7.49 16.01
N LEU A 125 9.16 6.83 15.70
CA LEU A 125 8.46 6.88 14.41
C LEU A 125 7.14 7.64 14.56
N ILE A 126 6.80 8.41 13.53
CA ILE A 126 5.52 9.11 13.44
C ILE A 126 4.41 8.08 13.24
N PRO A 127 3.41 7.99 14.14
CA PRO A 127 2.30 7.06 13.98
C PRO A 127 1.33 7.57 12.91
N CYS A 128 1.30 6.90 11.76
CA CYS A 128 0.44 7.21 10.62
C CYS A 128 -0.73 6.23 10.52
N GLY A 129 -1.59 6.42 9.53
CA GLY A 129 -2.68 5.50 9.25
C GLY A 129 -3.69 6.05 8.27
N GLY A 130 -4.70 5.23 7.98
CA GLY A 130 -5.78 5.57 7.08
C GLY A 130 -6.74 4.41 6.85
N SER A 131 -7.73 4.64 6.01
CA SER A 131 -8.77 3.67 5.67
C SER A 131 -8.34 2.63 4.65
N ASP A 132 -7.24 2.86 3.94
CA ASP A 132 -6.80 2.06 2.80
C ASP A 132 -7.88 1.92 1.70
N TYR A 133 -8.60 3.02 1.47
CA TYR A 133 -9.69 3.06 0.53
C TYR A 133 -9.19 2.90 -0.92
N HIS A 134 -9.78 1.94 -1.64
CA HIS A 134 -9.41 1.61 -3.02
C HIS A 134 -10.50 1.99 -4.05
N GLY A 135 -11.68 2.41 -3.60
CA GLY A 135 -12.77 2.78 -4.48
C GLY A 135 -13.42 1.60 -5.21
N LEU A 136 -13.31 0.40 -4.67
CA LEU A 136 -13.83 -0.83 -5.29
C LEU A 136 -15.34 -0.98 -5.13
N GLY A 137 -16.01 -0.09 -4.36
CA GLY A 137 -17.45 -0.11 -4.12
C GLY A 137 -17.92 -1.31 -3.30
N ASN A 138 -17.02 -1.99 -2.60
CA ASN A 138 -17.37 -3.13 -1.76
C ASN A 138 -18.14 -2.67 -0.53
N ALA A 139 -19.23 -3.38 -0.21
CA ALA A 139 -19.96 -3.16 1.03
C ALA A 139 -19.02 -3.47 2.21
N GLY A 140 -18.65 -2.44 2.98
CA GLY A 140 -17.77 -2.55 4.13
C GLY A 140 -16.36 -1.98 3.91
N GLU A 141 -16.02 -1.49 2.73
CA GLU A 141 -14.78 -0.73 2.53
C GLU A 141 -14.87 0.61 3.29
N PRO A 142 -13.96 0.90 4.23
CA PRO A 142 -14.00 2.14 5.00
C PRO A 142 -13.78 3.35 4.10
N LEU A 143 -14.67 4.34 4.18
CA LEU A 143 -14.55 5.56 3.37
C LEU A 143 -13.36 6.42 3.82
N PRO A 144 -12.79 7.24 2.91
CA PRO A 144 -11.76 8.21 3.28
C PRO A 144 -12.22 9.11 4.43
N GLY A 145 -11.37 9.31 5.42
CA GLY A 145 -11.65 10.16 6.58
C GLY A 145 -12.49 9.53 7.70
N THR A 146 -12.93 8.27 7.55
CA THR A 146 -13.66 7.57 8.62
C THR A 146 -12.73 7.00 9.70
N LEU A 147 -11.48 6.82 9.37
CA LEU A 147 -10.43 6.35 10.26
C LEU A 147 -9.13 7.05 9.88
N GLY A 148 -8.34 7.40 10.89
CA GLY A 148 -7.03 8.03 10.69
C GLY A 148 -6.23 8.09 11.98
N PRO A 149 -4.98 8.52 11.88
CA PRO A 149 -4.14 8.78 13.04
C PRO A 149 -4.64 10.00 13.83
N PRO A 150 -4.11 10.24 15.04
CA PRO A 150 -4.34 11.47 15.78
C PRO A 150 -4.02 12.73 14.94
N GLU A 151 -4.75 13.81 15.20
CA GLU A 151 -4.66 15.05 14.40
C GLU A 151 -3.24 15.65 14.40
N GLU A 152 -2.50 15.50 15.50
CA GLU A 152 -1.11 15.94 15.61
C GLU A 152 -0.15 15.30 14.63
N THR A 153 -0.49 14.13 14.06
CA THR A 153 0.32 13.44 13.05
C THR A 153 0.60 14.31 11.83
N ILE A 154 -0.35 15.16 11.44
CA ILE A 154 -0.19 16.06 10.30
C ILE A 154 0.97 17.03 10.55
N GLY A 155 0.98 17.69 11.71
CA GLY A 155 2.06 18.60 12.11
C GLY A 155 3.42 17.90 12.19
N LEU A 156 3.47 16.68 12.71
CA LEU A 156 4.70 15.88 12.79
C LEU A 156 5.24 15.56 11.38
N LEU A 157 4.38 15.20 10.43
CA LEU A 157 4.76 14.94 9.06
C LEU A 157 5.22 16.21 8.32
N GLU A 158 4.56 17.34 8.53
CA GLU A 158 4.96 18.64 7.96
C GLU A 158 6.35 19.06 8.47
N ASP A 159 6.59 18.93 9.76
CA ASP A 159 7.90 19.21 10.38
C ASP A 159 8.99 18.28 9.84
N ALA A 160 8.69 16.99 9.69
CA ALA A 160 9.61 16.02 9.12
C ALA A 160 9.95 16.36 7.65
N ALA A 161 8.93 16.73 6.87
CA ALA A 161 9.11 17.13 5.47
C ALA A 161 9.93 18.43 5.34
N ALA A 162 9.69 19.41 6.20
CA ALA A 162 10.47 20.64 6.23
C ALA A 162 11.96 20.36 6.53
N LYS A 163 12.25 19.52 7.53
CA LYS A 163 13.62 19.10 7.88
C LYS A 163 14.31 18.31 6.77
N ALA A 164 13.57 17.45 6.05
CA ALA A 164 14.11 16.63 4.97
C ALA A 164 14.55 17.48 3.76
N ARG A 165 13.85 18.59 3.47
CA ARG A 165 14.15 19.51 2.35
C ARG A 165 15.34 20.44 2.59
N THR A 166 15.79 20.55 3.84
CA THR A 166 16.92 21.43 4.21
C THR A 166 18.26 20.71 4.28
N LYS A 167 18.27 19.40 4.05
CA LYS A 167 19.47 18.56 3.96
C LYS A 167 19.89 18.36 2.51
#